data_3c81d5d36384714c276ac5023a19ffbd
#
_entry.id   3c81d5d36384714c276ac5023a19ffbd
#
_cell.length_a   1.000
_cell.length_b   1.000
_cell.length_c   1.000
_cell.angle_alpha   90.00
_cell.angle_beta   90.00
_cell.angle_gamma   90.00
#
_symmetry.space_group_name_H-M   'P 1'
#
loop_
_entity.id
_entity.type
_entity.pdbx_description
1 polymer ?
#
loop_
_entity_poly.entity_id
_entity_poly.type
_entity_poly.pdbx_seq_one_letter_code
_entity_poly.pdbx_strand_id
1 'polypeptide(L)'
;MTRVLVIHRDPLEATAWSARLRALGFDAAPYLSLGAKGFRGIRQEPPHAILIDLTRLPSYGKAMGVLLREQKSLRAIPLVFVEGDPDKAARVRAVLPDAVYTIWAKAEAAIRRAIRQAPREFQPPRHPPTLLITKLGIGAESRVALLHPPEGFELPDVRTQKQLGEADVVMVFCQSGAALARELPELAGMMRKGRRVWVLWPKKASATPSDLTMVRIRQMASGFGLVDYKVCAVDETWSAMTLGKRRKP
;
A
#
# COMPACT_ATOMS: atom_id res chain seq x y z
N MET A 1 -4.92 20.16 23.68
CA MET A 1 -5.86 19.16 23.12
C MET A 1 -5.07 17.95 22.65
N THR A 2 -5.56 16.72 22.80
CA THR A 2 -4.81 15.52 22.43
C THR A 2 -4.85 15.34 20.92
N ARG A 3 -3.70 15.49 20.24
CA ARG A 3 -3.58 15.37 18.80
C ARG A 3 -3.48 13.90 18.38
N VAL A 4 -4.30 13.49 17.39
CA VAL A 4 -4.36 12.13 16.85
C VAL A 4 -4.30 12.18 15.33
N LEU A 5 -3.39 11.44 14.71
CA LEU A 5 -3.41 11.23 13.27
C LEU A 5 -4.16 9.95 12.91
N VAL A 6 -4.98 10.01 11.87
CA VAL A 6 -5.75 8.88 11.36
C VAL A 6 -5.17 8.42 10.04
N ILE A 7 -4.65 7.20 10.01
CA ILE A 7 -4.15 6.54 8.81
C ILE A 7 -5.21 5.56 8.31
N HIS A 8 -5.75 5.85 7.17
CA HIS A 8 -6.69 4.98 6.44
C HIS A 8 -6.30 4.97 4.97
N ARG A 9 -6.53 3.84 4.28
CA ARG A 9 -6.19 3.75 2.85
C ARG A 9 -7.07 4.68 2.00
N ASP A 10 -8.33 4.81 2.36
CA ASP A 10 -9.31 5.66 1.71
C ASP A 10 -9.28 7.06 2.36
N PRO A 11 -8.99 8.14 1.62
CA PRO A 11 -8.94 9.50 2.15
C PRO A 11 -10.27 10.01 2.69
N LEU A 12 -11.40 9.60 2.09
CA LEU A 12 -12.74 9.99 2.55
C LEU A 12 -13.05 9.36 3.90
N GLU A 13 -12.75 8.08 4.05
CA GLU A 13 -12.88 7.38 5.33
C GLU A 13 -11.94 7.98 6.40
N ALA A 14 -10.69 8.29 6.05
CA ALA A 14 -9.75 8.96 6.96
C ALA A 14 -10.31 10.28 7.48
N THR A 15 -10.95 11.06 6.60
CA THR A 15 -11.59 12.34 6.95
C THR A 15 -12.80 12.13 7.84
N ALA A 16 -13.67 11.17 7.52
CA ALA A 16 -14.84 10.82 8.31
C ALA A 16 -14.45 10.35 9.73
N TRP A 17 -13.43 9.50 9.84
CA TRP A 17 -12.93 9.01 11.12
C TRP A 17 -12.29 10.11 11.95
N SER A 18 -11.56 11.02 11.31
CA SER A 18 -11.03 12.21 11.99
C SER A 18 -12.13 13.10 12.54
N ALA A 19 -13.24 13.29 11.80
CA ALA A 19 -14.39 14.06 12.27
C ALA A 19 -15.05 13.38 13.50
N ARG A 20 -15.20 12.05 13.50
CA ARG A 20 -15.74 11.30 14.66
C ARG A 20 -14.84 11.44 15.90
N LEU A 21 -13.51 11.39 15.73
CA LEU A 21 -12.58 11.60 16.84
C LEU A 21 -12.63 13.04 17.36
N ARG A 22 -12.82 14.03 16.50
CA ARG A 22 -13.02 15.43 16.94
C ARG A 22 -14.28 15.57 17.79
N ALA A 23 -15.36 14.90 17.45
CA ALA A 23 -16.58 14.88 18.27
C ALA A 23 -16.36 14.24 19.66
N LEU A 24 -15.33 13.38 19.82
CA LEU A 24 -14.90 12.81 21.10
C LEU A 24 -13.85 13.66 21.83
N GLY A 25 -13.59 14.90 21.39
CA GLY A 25 -12.71 15.86 22.04
C GLY A 25 -11.21 15.72 21.70
N PHE A 26 -10.85 15.01 20.64
CA PHE A 26 -9.47 14.96 20.12
C PHE A 26 -9.22 16.07 19.09
N ASP A 27 -7.98 16.50 18.96
CA ASP A 27 -7.49 17.22 17.78
C ASP A 27 -7.08 16.18 16.73
N ALA A 28 -8.04 15.75 15.91
CA ALA A 28 -7.83 14.66 14.96
C ALA A 28 -7.75 15.15 13.52
N ALA A 29 -6.75 14.66 12.78
CA ALA A 29 -6.54 14.96 11.37
C ALA A 29 -6.26 13.69 10.57
N PRO A 30 -6.73 13.60 9.31
CA PRO A 30 -6.36 12.52 8.42
C PRO A 30 -4.90 12.65 8.00
N TYR A 31 -4.20 11.53 7.92
CA TYR A 31 -2.87 11.46 7.33
C TYR A 31 -2.99 11.05 5.87
N LEU A 32 -2.83 12.01 4.96
CA LEU A 32 -3.08 11.84 3.54
C LEU A 32 -1.80 11.71 2.70
N SER A 33 -0.61 11.83 3.33
CA SER A 33 0.65 11.84 2.62
C SER A 33 1.50 10.63 2.96
N LEU A 34 1.83 9.82 1.96
CA LEU A 34 2.73 8.68 2.10
C LEU A 34 4.15 9.05 1.63
N GLY A 35 5.17 8.58 2.38
CA GLY A 35 6.57 8.76 2.01
C GLY A 35 7.30 9.85 2.78
N ALA A 36 8.47 10.28 2.27
CA ALA A 36 9.39 11.15 2.98
C ALA A 36 8.79 12.51 3.39
N LYS A 37 7.90 13.07 2.58
CA LYS A 37 7.21 14.34 2.89
C LYS A 37 6.25 14.19 4.08
N GLY A 38 5.50 13.10 4.13
CA GLY A 38 4.55 12.83 5.21
C GLY A 38 5.24 12.62 6.54
N PHE A 39 6.30 11.81 6.59
CA PHE A 39 7.09 11.63 7.81
C PHE A 39 7.76 12.92 8.29
N ARG A 40 8.10 13.83 7.38
CA ARG A 40 8.59 15.16 7.77
C ARG A 40 7.53 15.94 8.54
N GLY A 41 6.28 15.97 8.08
CA GLY A 41 5.16 16.62 8.77
C GLY A 41 4.92 16.03 10.17
N ILE A 42 4.92 14.68 10.28
CA ILE A 42 4.78 14.02 11.60
C ILE A 42 5.95 14.37 12.54
N ARG A 43 7.17 14.52 12.02
CA ARG A 43 8.33 14.92 12.84
C ARG A 43 8.28 16.38 13.29
N GLN A 44 7.77 17.28 12.44
CA GLN A 44 7.63 18.70 12.78
C GLN A 44 6.58 18.92 13.86
N GLU A 45 5.49 18.18 13.78
CA GLU A 45 4.38 18.27 14.72
C GLU A 45 3.93 16.85 15.15
N PRO A 46 4.65 16.23 16.09
CA PRO A 46 4.35 14.85 16.50
C PRO A 46 2.96 14.75 17.15
N PRO A 47 2.12 13.79 16.71
CA PRO A 47 0.86 13.53 17.38
C PRO A 47 1.10 12.76 18.69
N HIS A 48 0.12 12.83 19.59
CA HIS A 48 0.13 12.06 20.82
C HIS A 48 -0.18 10.57 20.60
N ALA A 49 -0.89 10.25 19.49
CA ALA A 49 -1.13 8.88 19.03
C ALA A 49 -1.42 8.84 17.54
N ILE A 50 -1.19 7.68 16.91
CA ILE A 50 -1.57 7.40 15.53
C ILE A 50 -2.57 6.26 15.52
N LEU A 51 -3.75 6.50 14.95
CA LEU A 51 -4.79 5.49 14.74
C LEU A 51 -4.69 4.97 13.31
N ILE A 52 -4.64 3.64 13.15
CA ILE A 52 -4.45 2.96 11.86
C ILE A 52 -5.58 1.97 11.64
N ASP A 53 -6.29 2.11 10.52
CA ASP A 53 -7.32 1.18 10.11
C ASP A 53 -6.77 -0.14 9.55
N LEU A 54 -7.42 -1.25 9.92
CA LEU A 54 -7.14 -2.58 9.37
C LEU A 54 -8.29 -3.17 8.54
N THR A 55 -9.38 -2.43 8.32
CA THR A 55 -10.59 -2.96 7.67
C THR A 55 -10.32 -3.38 6.23
N ARG A 56 -9.84 -2.44 5.40
CA ARG A 56 -9.71 -2.67 3.96
C ARG A 56 -8.41 -3.33 3.56
N LEU A 57 -7.29 -2.96 4.18
CA LEU A 57 -5.97 -3.47 3.80
C LEU A 57 -5.04 -3.62 5.01
N PRO A 58 -5.17 -4.70 5.80
CA PRO A 58 -4.32 -4.96 6.97
C PRO A 58 -2.82 -4.95 6.68
N SER A 59 -2.42 -5.36 5.47
CA SER A 59 -1.01 -5.33 5.03
C SER A 59 -0.47 -3.90 4.91
N TYR A 60 -1.31 -2.94 4.51
CA TYR A 60 -0.96 -1.53 4.48
C TYR A 60 -0.79 -0.96 5.89
N GLY A 61 -1.77 -1.20 6.78
CA GLY A 61 -1.68 -0.80 8.19
C GLY A 61 -0.43 -1.37 8.88
N LYS A 62 -0.11 -2.66 8.63
CA LYS A 62 1.13 -3.29 9.11
C LYS A 62 2.37 -2.57 8.59
N ALA A 63 2.44 -2.28 7.28
CA ALA A 63 3.58 -1.60 6.68
C ALA A 63 3.78 -0.20 7.28
N MET A 64 2.70 0.57 7.44
CA MET A 64 2.75 1.89 8.06
C MET A 64 3.25 1.83 9.50
N GLY A 65 2.72 0.89 10.30
CA GLY A 65 3.16 0.71 11.68
C GLY A 65 4.65 0.37 11.81
N VAL A 66 5.15 -0.54 10.95
CA VAL A 66 6.58 -0.90 10.95
C VAL A 66 7.45 0.29 10.53
N LEU A 67 7.08 1.00 9.46
CA LEU A 67 7.82 2.18 9.00
C LEU A 67 7.91 3.27 10.09
N LEU A 68 6.82 3.50 10.82
CA LEU A 68 6.82 4.43 11.95
C LEU A 68 7.77 3.97 13.07
N ARG A 69 7.82 2.67 13.36
CA ARG A 69 8.72 2.10 14.37
C ARG A 69 10.20 2.14 13.96
N GLU A 70 10.50 2.01 12.67
CA GLU A 70 11.87 2.09 12.14
C GLU A 70 12.45 3.50 12.23
N GLN A 71 11.60 4.54 12.22
CA GLN A 71 12.05 5.93 12.35
C GLN A 71 12.37 6.28 13.80
N LYS A 72 13.63 6.58 14.12
CA LYS A 72 14.08 6.92 15.49
C LYS A 72 13.21 7.99 16.17
N SER A 73 12.82 9.02 15.43
CA SER A 73 12.03 10.15 15.93
C SER A 73 10.52 9.86 16.06
N LEU A 74 10.03 8.77 15.48
CA LEU A 74 8.58 8.45 15.46
C LEU A 74 8.24 7.16 16.21
N ARG A 75 9.25 6.33 16.52
CA ARG A 75 9.04 5.02 17.14
C ARG A 75 8.36 5.05 18.51
N ALA A 76 8.48 6.18 19.20
CA ALA A 76 7.87 6.37 20.53
C ALA A 76 6.38 6.77 20.47
N ILE A 77 5.85 7.16 19.30
CA ILE A 77 4.47 7.56 19.15
C ILE A 77 3.57 6.32 19.30
N PRO A 78 2.59 6.34 20.22
CA PRO A 78 1.66 5.24 20.42
C PRO A 78 0.87 4.92 19.15
N LEU A 79 0.77 3.62 18.80
CA LEU A 79 -0.03 3.13 17.69
C LEU A 79 -1.28 2.44 18.20
N VAL A 80 -2.41 2.77 17.59
CA VAL A 80 -3.71 2.14 17.85
C VAL A 80 -4.25 1.59 16.56
N PHE A 81 -4.35 0.28 16.44
CA PHE A 81 -4.96 -0.39 15.31
C PHE A 81 -6.44 -0.64 15.58
N VAL A 82 -7.27 -0.28 14.60
CA VAL A 82 -8.73 -0.33 14.73
C VAL A 82 -9.32 -1.25 13.67
N GLU A 83 -10.31 -2.08 14.08
CA GLU A 83 -11.05 -2.99 13.21
C GLU A 83 -10.17 -4.05 12.53
N GLY A 84 -10.68 -4.60 11.44
CA GLY A 84 -10.03 -5.61 10.64
C GLY A 84 -10.43 -7.05 10.98
N ASP A 85 -10.21 -7.94 10.05
CA ASP A 85 -10.39 -9.38 10.22
C ASP A 85 -9.49 -9.90 11.36
N PRO A 86 -10.01 -10.71 12.31
CA PRO A 86 -9.27 -11.16 13.48
C PRO A 86 -7.95 -11.87 13.16
N ASP A 87 -7.94 -12.75 12.15
CA ASP A 87 -6.73 -13.50 11.78
C ASP A 87 -5.68 -12.61 11.15
N LYS A 88 -6.12 -11.65 10.32
CA LYS A 88 -5.22 -10.65 9.73
C LYS A 88 -4.68 -9.69 10.79
N ALA A 89 -5.52 -9.24 11.72
CA ALA A 89 -5.11 -8.41 12.86
C ALA A 89 -4.12 -9.14 13.77
N ALA A 90 -4.30 -10.44 14.00
CA ALA A 90 -3.34 -11.27 14.76
C ALA A 90 -1.94 -11.28 14.09
N ARG A 91 -1.88 -11.34 12.76
CA ARG A 91 -0.61 -11.25 12.01
C ARG A 91 0.06 -9.87 12.12
N VAL A 92 -0.72 -8.81 12.24
CA VAL A 92 -0.19 -7.46 12.51
C VAL A 92 0.34 -7.38 13.94
N ARG A 93 -0.41 -7.91 14.90
CA ARG A 93 -0.03 -7.94 16.33
C ARG A 93 1.25 -8.73 16.57
N ALA A 94 1.48 -9.82 15.85
CA ALA A 94 2.71 -10.59 15.94
C ALA A 94 3.96 -9.78 15.54
N VAL A 95 3.80 -8.76 14.69
CA VAL A 95 4.90 -7.89 14.22
C VAL A 95 5.01 -6.60 15.05
N LEU A 96 3.89 -6.10 15.56
CA LEU A 96 3.78 -4.85 16.32
C LEU A 96 3.09 -5.12 17.67
N PRO A 97 3.70 -5.93 18.56
CA PRO A 97 3.08 -6.34 19.82
C PRO A 97 2.94 -5.20 20.83
N ASP A 98 3.66 -4.11 20.64
CA ASP A 98 3.64 -2.91 21.46
C ASP A 98 2.44 -2.00 21.18
N ALA A 99 1.75 -2.21 20.04
CA ALA A 99 0.59 -1.42 19.67
C ALA A 99 -0.69 -1.86 20.40
N VAL A 100 -1.66 -0.96 20.50
CA VAL A 100 -2.99 -1.25 21.03
C VAL A 100 -3.90 -1.68 19.89
N TYR A 101 -4.68 -2.74 20.08
CA TYR A 101 -5.64 -3.26 19.10
C TYR A 101 -7.05 -3.18 19.67
N THR A 102 -7.99 -2.65 18.89
CA THR A 102 -9.35 -2.37 19.36
C THR A 102 -10.38 -2.37 18.21
N ILE A 103 -11.64 -2.23 18.58
CA ILE A 103 -12.73 -1.92 17.64
C ILE A 103 -13.08 -0.43 17.73
N TRP A 104 -13.76 0.10 16.71
CA TRP A 104 -14.10 1.51 16.64
C TRP A 104 -14.90 2.01 17.84
N ALA A 105 -15.83 1.20 18.35
CA ALA A 105 -16.64 1.54 19.52
C ALA A 105 -15.81 1.79 20.81
N LYS A 106 -14.57 1.29 20.87
CA LYS A 106 -13.65 1.44 22.01
C LYS A 106 -12.44 2.29 21.66
N ALA A 107 -12.42 2.98 20.51
CA ALA A 107 -11.26 3.71 20.00
C ALA A 107 -10.82 4.83 20.97
N GLU A 108 -11.74 5.59 21.55
CA GLU A 108 -11.43 6.64 22.52
C GLU A 108 -10.64 6.09 23.72
N ALA A 109 -11.18 5.10 24.38
CA ALA A 109 -10.54 4.49 25.55
C ALA A 109 -9.18 3.88 25.21
N ALA A 110 -9.06 3.28 24.02
CA ALA A 110 -7.83 2.69 23.51
C ALA A 110 -6.76 3.75 23.23
N ILE A 111 -7.10 4.88 22.60
CA ILE A 111 -6.20 6.01 22.36
C ILE A 111 -5.68 6.56 23.69
N ARG A 112 -6.59 6.86 24.64
CA ARG A 112 -6.22 7.38 25.97
C ARG A 112 -5.32 6.40 26.74
N ARG A 113 -5.58 5.10 26.62
CA ARG A 113 -4.72 4.05 27.20
C ARG A 113 -3.35 4.01 26.55
N ALA A 114 -3.29 4.02 25.21
CA ALA A 114 -2.04 3.97 24.46
C ALA A 114 -1.10 5.14 24.81
N ILE A 115 -1.65 6.36 24.97
CA ILE A 115 -0.88 7.54 25.34
C ILE A 115 -0.27 7.43 26.75
N ARG A 116 -0.94 6.74 27.67
CA ARG A 116 -0.45 6.54 29.05
C ARG A 116 0.55 5.40 29.18
N GLN A 117 0.66 4.52 28.18
CA GLN A 117 1.58 3.39 28.22
C GLN A 117 2.94 3.80 27.65
N ALA A 118 4.03 3.47 28.36
CA ALA A 118 5.36 3.62 27.81
C ALA A 118 5.51 2.73 26.54
N PRO A 119 6.13 3.22 25.46
CA PRO A 119 6.42 2.40 24.30
C PRO A 119 7.29 1.20 24.69
N ARG A 120 6.94 0.01 24.25
CA ARG A 120 7.81 -1.17 24.39
C ARG A 120 8.90 -1.13 23.31
N GLU A 121 10.00 -1.80 23.59
CA GLU A 121 11.08 -1.92 22.61
C GLU A 121 10.58 -2.63 21.34
N PHE A 122 10.73 -1.97 20.20
CA PHE A 122 10.37 -2.52 18.91
C PHE A 122 11.54 -3.32 18.33
N GLN A 123 11.31 -4.58 18.05
CA GLN A 123 12.23 -5.43 17.31
C GLN A 123 11.80 -5.50 15.84
N PRO A 124 12.60 -4.95 14.91
CA PRO A 124 12.23 -4.98 13.50
C PRO A 124 12.12 -6.42 12.98
N PRO A 125 11.10 -6.74 12.18
CA PRO A 125 10.99 -8.07 11.58
C PRO A 125 12.14 -8.33 10.62
N ARG A 126 12.58 -9.59 10.49
CA ARG A 126 13.63 -10.00 9.55
C ARG A 126 13.37 -9.54 8.11
N HIS A 127 12.10 -9.50 7.73
CA HIS A 127 11.62 -9.02 6.42
C HIS A 127 10.56 -7.95 6.65
N PRO A 128 10.96 -6.67 6.77
CA PRO A 128 10.01 -5.59 7.00
C PRO A 128 9.04 -5.48 5.81
N PRO A 129 7.75 -5.20 6.08
CA PRO A 129 6.78 -4.97 5.03
C PRO A 129 7.15 -3.69 4.26
N THR A 130 7.21 -3.79 2.95
CA THR A 130 7.52 -2.67 2.07
C THR A 130 6.21 -2.07 1.53
N LEU A 131 6.12 -0.74 1.49
CA LEU A 131 4.98 -0.06 0.87
C LEU A 131 4.80 -0.48 -0.60
N LEU A 132 3.55 -0.52 -1.05
CA LEU A 132 3.22 -0.91 -2.43
C LEU A 132 3.96 -0.04 -3.46
N ILE A 133 3.97 1.28 -3.29
CA ILE A 133 4.67 2.21 -4.19
C ILE A 133 6.16 1.88 -4.32
N THR A 134 6.81 1.54 -3.20
CA THR A 134 8.22 1.10 -3.19
C THR A 134 8.40 -0.27 -3.87
N LYS A 135 7.46 -1.20 -3.66
CA LYS A 135 7.47 -2.50 -4.35
C LYS A 135 7.33 -2.35 -5.85
N LEU A 136 6.47 -1.44 -6.29
CA LEU A 136 6.26 -1.11 -7.69
C LEU A 136 7.40 -0.26 -8.27
N GLY A 137 8.31 0.24 -7.44
CA GLY A 137 9.42 1.10 -7.84
C GLY A 137 8.95 2.49 -8.27
N ILE A 138 7.89 2.98 -7.63
CA ILE A 138 7.35 4.32 -7.84
C ILE A 138 8.03 5.25 -6.83
N GLY A 139 8.74 6.25 -7.32
CA GLY A 139 9.34 7.35 -6.54
C GLY A 139 8.44 8.59 -6.56
N ALA A 140 8.86 9.63 -5.80
CA ALA A 140 8.09 10.88 -5.65
C ALA A 140 7.84 11.61 -6.98
N GLU A 141 8.78 11.50 -7.92
CA GLU A 141 8.70 12.18 -9.22
C GLU A 141 8.31 11.23 -10.36
N SER A 142 7.93 9.97 -10.06
CA SER A 142 7.56 9.00 -11.08
C SER A 142 6.24 9.36 -11.75
N ARG A 143 6.24 9.39 -13.07
CA ARG A 143 5.03 9.49 -13.90
C ARG A 143 4.46 8.09 -14.09
N VAL A 144 3.27 7.86 -13.58
CA VAL A 144 2.62 6.54 -13.61
C VAL A 144 1.44 6.55 -14.54
N ALA A 145 1.44 5.64 -15.53
CA ALA A 145 0.31 5.42 -16.41
C ALA A 145 -0.43 4.14 -16.05
N LEU A 146 -1.75 4.22 -16.02
CA LEU A 146 -2.65 3.08 -15.80
C LEU A 146 -3.40 2.77 -17.09
N LEU A 147 -3.32 1.50 -17.54
CA LEU A 147 -4.12 0.97 -18.64
C LEU A 147 -5.18 0.04 -18.09
N HIS A 148 -6.42 0.26 -18.51
CA HIS A 148 -7.58 -0.54 -18.13
C HIS A 148 -7.72 -0.73 -16.61
N PRO A 149 -7.53 0.32 -15.80
CA PRO A 149 -7.71 0.18 -14.35
C PRO A 149 -9.16 -0.19 -14.04
N PRO A 150 -9.42 -1.06 -13.05
CA PRO A 150 -10.78 -1.30 -12.59
C PRO A 150 -11.35 -0.03 -11.95
N GLU A 151 -12.67 0.07 -11.94
CA GLU A 151 -13.36 1.20 -11.32
C GLU A 151 -12.93 1.34 -9.86
N GLY A 152 -12.65 2.58 -9.45
CA GLY A 152 -12.21 2.91 -8.10
C GLY A 152 -10.77 2.49 -7.75
N PHE A 153 -9.96 2.03 -8.72
CA PHE A 153 -8.55 1.75 -8.44
C PHE A 153 -7.75 3.06 -8.35
N GLU A 154 -7.12 3.26 -7.21
CA GLU A 154 -6.25 4.40 -6.95
C GLU A 154 -4.92 3.95 -6.35
N LEU A 155 -3.86 4.64 -6.70
CA LEU A 155 -2.56 4.55 -6.01
C LEU A 155 -2.45 5.75 -5.07
N PRO A 156 -2.40 5.54 -3.75
CA PRO A 156 -2.26 6.63 -2.79
C PRO A 156 -1.02 7.49 -3.09
N ASP A 157 -1.18 8.82 -3.09
CA ASP A 157 -0.13 9.82 -3.32
C ASP A 157 0.60 9.73 -4.68
N VAL A 158 0.03 9.03 -5.65
CA VAL A 158 0.59 8.92 -6.99
C VAL A 158 -0.32 9.63 -7.98
N ARG A 159 0.21 10.63 -8.66
CA ARG A 159 -0.47 11.23 -9.80
C ARG A 159 -0.39 10.27 -10.98
N THR A 160 -1.53 9.75 -11.40
CA THR A 160 -1.64 8.89 -12.57
C THR A 160 -1.99 9.70 -13.80
N GLN A 161 -1.53 9.25 -14.96
CA GLN A 161 -1.80 9.87 -16.28
C GLN A 161 -2.30 8.80 -17.24
N LYS A 162 -3.02 9.23 -18.29
CA LYS A 162 -3.48 8.34 -19.36
C LYS A 162 -2.43 8.18 -20.47
N GLN A 163 -1.52 9.14 -20.61
CA GLN A 163 -0.51 9.12 -21.65
C GLN A 163 0.64 8.17 -21.31
N LEU A 164 0.90 7.22 -22.20
CA LEU A 164 1.95 6.20 -22.03
C LEU A 164 3.34 6.70 -22.40
N GLY A 165 3.44 7.64 -23.36
CA GLY A 165 4.69 8.07 -23.95
C GLY A 165 5.76 8.48 -22.96
N GLU A 166 5.39 9.25 -21.95
CA GLU A 166 6.31 9.81 -20.97
C GLU A 166 6.31 9.07 -19.62
N ALA A 167 5.50 8.02 -19.47
CA ALA A 167 5.43 7.30 -18.20
C ALA A 167 6.73 6.57 -17.87
N ASP A 168 7.15 6.67 -16.61
CA ASP A 168 8.28 5.95 -16.04
C ASP A 168 7.84 4.56 -15.52
N VAL A 169 6.58 4.46 -15.09
CA VAL A 169 5.94 3.22 -14.67
C VAL A 169 4.61 3.08 -15.39
N VAL A 170 4.42 1.96 -16.06
CA VAL A 170 3.17 1.58 -16.75
C VAL A 170 2.58 0.38 -16.02
N MET A 171 1.32 0.46 -15.66
CA MET A 171 0.57 -0.62 -15.04
C MET A 171 -0.61 -0.99 -15.91
N VAL A 172 -0.61 -2.20 -16.45
CA VAL A 172 -1.69 -2.71 -17.31
C VAL A 172 -2.51 -3.77 -16.58
N PHE A 173 -3.82 -3.56 -16.50
CA PHE A 173 -4.75 -4.47 -15.86
C PHE A 173 -5.34 -5.43 -16.88
N CYS A 174 -5.08 -6.72 -16.71
CA CYS A 174 -5.57 -7.78 -17.57
C CYS A 174 -6.39 -8.78 -16.76
N GLN A 175 -7.65 -8.98 -17.13
CA GLN A 175 -8.51 -9.98 -16.48
C GLN A 175 -8.48 -11.34 -17.16
N SER A 176 -7.97 -11.41 -18.41
CA SER A 176 -7.92 -12.66 -19.18
C SER A 176 -6.67 -12.75 -20.03
N GLY A 177 -6.32 -13.99 -20.45
CA GLY A 177 -5.25 -14.24 -21.40
C GLY A 177 -5.49 -13.55 -22.73
N ALA A 178 -6.73 -13.44 -23.18
CA ALA A 178 -7.08 -12.71 -24.41
C ALA A 178 -6.81 -11.19 -24.27
N ALA A 179 -7.11 -10.59 -23.10
CA ALA A 179 -6.77 -9.21 -22.82
C ALA A 179 -5.25 -9.01 -22.82
N LEU A 180 -4.51 -9.87 -22.12
CA LEU A 180 -3.04 -9.80 -22.10
C LEU A 180 -2.43 -9.97 -23.49
N ALA A 181 -2.94 -10.88 -24.31
CA ALA A 181 -2.44 -11.11 -25.67
C ALA A 181 -2.52 -9.85 -26.55
N ARG A 182 -3.55 -9.03 -26.37
CA ARG A 182 -3.71 -7.75 -27.09
C ARG A 182 -2.68 -6.69 -26.66
N GLU A 183 -2.35 -6.67 -25.38
CA GLU A 183 -1.45 -5.66 -24.80
C GLU A 183 0.04 -5.99 -25.03
N LEU A 184 0.41 -7.29 -25.08
CA LEU A 184 1.81 -7.72 -25.14
C LEU A 184 2.64 -7.10 -26.29
N PRO A 185 2.14 -6.96 -27.54
CA PRO A 185 2.90 -6.32 -28.61
C PRO A 185 3.28 -4.88 -28.29
N GLU A 186 2.33 -4.09 -27.78
CA GLU A 186 2.57 -2.71 -27.41
C GLU A 186 3.50 -2.61 -26.19
N LEU A 187 3.29 -3.44 -25.19
CA LEU A 187 4.15 -3.51 -24.00
C LEU A 187 5.59 -3.84 -24.38
N ALA A 188 5.80 -4.79 -25.29
CA ALA A 188 7.15 -5.14 -25.79
C ALA A 188 7.81 -3.99 -26.56
N GLY A 189 7.03 -3.25 -27.34
CA GLY A 189 7.49 -2.07 -28.09
C GLY A 189 7.90 -0.91 -27.19
N MET A 190 7.17 -0.69 -26.08
CA MET A 190 7.45 0.43 -25.17
C MET A 190 8.58 0.18 -24.16
N MET A 191 9.18 -1.03 -24.14
CA MET A 191 10.28 -1.37 -23.22
C MET A 191 11.52 -0.52 -23.52
N ARG A 192 11.88 0.38 -22.63
CA ARG A 192 13.08 1.21 -22.68
C ARG A 192 13.81 1.23 -21.35
N LYS A 193 15.09 1.62 -21.34
CA LYS A 193 15.86 1.78 -20.11
C LYS A 193 15.18 2.76 -19.17
N GLY A 194 15.04 2.39 -17.91
CA GLY A 194 14.41 3.21 -16.86
C GLY A 194 12.89 3.04 -16.73
N ARG A 195 12.19 2.56 -17.78
CA ARG A 195 10.74 2.31 -17.69
C ARG A 195 10.45 0.96 -17.03
N ARG A 196 9.50 0.93 -16.13
CA ARG A 196 8.95 -0.29 -15.53
C ARG A 196 7.56 -0.56 -16.09
N VAL A 197 7.35 -1.80 -16.53
CA VAL A 197 6.05 -2.25 -17.02
C VAL A 197 5.55 -3.36 -16.13
N TRP A 198 4.38 -3.16 -15.55
CA TRP A 198 3.71 -4.10 -14.67
C TRP A 198 2.45 -4.64 -15.35
N VAL A 199 2.34 -5.95 -15.43
CA VAL A 199 1.09 -6.65 -15.77
C VAL A 199 0.40 -7.00 -14.45
N LEU A 200 -0.85 -6.58 -14.32
CA LEU A 200 -1.69 -6.85 -13.15
C LEU A 200 -2.79 -7.83 -13.53
N TRP A 201 -3.04 -8.81 -12.68
CA TRP A 201 -4.09 -9.82 -12.89
C TRP A 201 -4.79 -10.16 -11.58
N PRO A 202 -6.07 -10.60 -11.63
CA PRO A 202 -6.81 -11.01 -10.46
C PRO A 202 -6.18 -12.24 -9.78
N LYS A 203 -6.14 -12.22 -8.45
CA LYS A 203 -5.75 -13.38 -7.66
C LYS A 203 -6.79 -14.49 -7.74
N LYS A 204 -6.38 -15.76 -7.67
CA LYS A 204 -7.32 -16.89 -7.60
C LYS A 204 -8.33 -16.79 -6.46
N ALA A 205 -7.92 -16.19 -5.32
CA ALA A 205 -8.76 -16.01 -4.15
C ALA A 205 -9.66 -14.76 -4.21
N SER A 206 -9.58 -13.96 -5.27
CA SER A 206 -10.46 -12.80 -5.45
C SER A 206 -11.80 -13.20 -6.06
N ALA A 207 -12.82 -12.35 -5.88
CA ALA A 207 -14.13 -12.54 -6.52
C ALA A 207 -14.10 -12.26 -8.03
N THR A 208 -13.03 -11.70 -8.57
CA THR A 208 -12.90 -11.38 -10.01
C THR A 208 -12.41 -12.61 -10.77
N PRO A 209 -13.20 -13.19 -11.68
CA PRO A 209 -12.78 -14.33 -12.48
C PRO A 209 -11.60 -13.99 -13.38
N SER A 210 -10.63 -14.91 -13.49
CA SER A 210 -9.51 -14.78 -14.40
C SER A 210 -8.92 -16.14 -14.73
N ASP A 211 -8.53 -16.31 -16.01
CA ASP A 211 -7.77 -17.46 -16.49
C ASP A 211 -6.25 -17.22 -16.43
N LEU A 212 -5.83 -16.02 -15.97
CA LEU A 212 -4.42 -15.68 -15.84
C LEU A 212 -3.81 -16.28 -14.56
N THR A 213 -2.62 -16.81 -14.74
CA THR A 213 -1.74 -17.24 -13.66
C THR A 213 -0.34 -16.70 -13.93
N MET A 214 0.49 -16.64 -12.91
CA MET A 214 1.90 -16.25 -13.05
C MET A 214 2.61 -17.06 -14.15
N VAL A 215 2.37 -18.38 -14.22
CA VAL A 215 2.96 -19.27 -15.22
C VAL A 215 2.47 -18.90 -16.62
N ARG A 216 1.17 -18.70 -16.80
CA ARG A 216 0.59 -18.34 -18.09
C ARG A 216 1.09 -16.98 -18.60
N ILE A 217 1.21 -15.99 -17.72
CA ILE A 217 1.75 -14.68 -18.08
C ILE A 217 3.19 -14.81 -18.55
N ARG A 218 4.04 -15.59 -17.85
CA ARG A 218 5.43 -15.87 -18.28
C ARG A 218 5.50 -16.52 -19.65
N GLN A 219 4.70 -17.55 -19.89
CA GLN A 219 4.63 -18.24 -21.18
C GLN A 219 4.28 -17.28 -22.31
N MET A 220 3.22 -16.47 -22.13
CA MET A 220 2.79 -15.51 -23.13
C MET A 220 3.84 -14.42 -23.37
N ALA A 221 4.41 -13.84 -22.30
CA ALA A 221 5.43 -12.81 -22.38
C ALA A 221 6.72 -13.29 -23.07
N SER A 222 7.10 -14.56 -22.87
CA SER A 222 8.31 -15.12 -23.49
C SER A 222 8.27 -15.14 -25.00
N GLY A 223 7.09 -15.31 -25.61
CA GLY A 223 6.88 -15.22 -27.06
C GLY A 223 7.21 -13.85 -27.66
N PHE A 224 7.23 -12.81 -26.81
CA PHE A 224 7.61 -11.43 -27.17
C PHE A 224 9.03 -11.04 -26.71
N GLY A 225 9.84 -12.02 -26.30
CA GLY A 225 11.19 -11.78 -25.78
C GLY A 225 11.22 -11.08 -24.42
N LEU A 226 10.12 -11.14 -23.66
CA LEU A 226 9.99 -10.54 -22.35
C LEU A 226 10.23 -11.60 -21.25
N VAL A 227 10.81 -11.16 -20.14
CA VAL A 227 11.02 -11.96 -18.93
C VAL A 227 10.51 -11.18 -17.72
N ASP A 228 10.10 -11.92 -16.70
CA ASP A 228 9.71 -11.32 -15.43
C ASP A 228 10.91 -11.10 -14.51
N TYR A 229 10.86 -10.03 -13.72
CA TYR A 229 11.90 -9.71 -12.74
C TYR A 229 11.38 -9.72 -11.30
N LYS A 230 10.10 -9.40 -11.11
CA LYS A 230 9.53 -9.26 -9.77
C LYS A 230 8.03 -9.50 -9.80
N VAL A 231 7.53 -10.14 -8.76
CA VAL A 231 6.09 -10.34 -8.52
C VAL A 231 5.75 -9.77 -7.16
N CYS A 232 4.61 -9.10 -7.05
CA CYS A 232 4.09 -8.64 -5.77
C CYS A 232 2.56 -8.64 -5.73
N ALA A 233 2.01 -8.72 -4.51
CA ALA A 233 0.60 -8.43 -4.27
C ALA A 233 0.38 -6.92 -4.30
N VAL A 234 -0.66 -6.46 -4.99
CA VAL A 234 -1.07 -5.06 -5.05
C VAL A 234 -2.10 -4.74 -3.98
N ASP A 235 -3.22 -5.46 -3.97
CA ASP A 235 -4.30 -5.34 -2.99
C ASP A 235 -4.97 -6.70 -2.73
N GLU A 236 -6.20 -6.74 -2.27
CA GLU A 236 -6.94 -8.00 -2.02
C GLU A 236 -7.28 -8.72 -3.35
N THR A 237 -7.49 -7.98 -4.43
CA THR A 237 -7.89 -8.50 -5.75
C THR A 237 -6.71 -8.77 -6.66
N TRP A 238 -5.72 -7.87 -6.73
CA TRP A 238 -4.71 -7.84 -7.77
C TRP A 238 -3.33 -8.32 -7.33
N SER A 239 -2.71 -9.10 -8.20
CA SER A 239 -1.26 -9.37 -8.21
C SER A 239 -0.61 -8.63 -9.36
N ALA A 240 0.67 -8.32 -9.26
CA ALA A 240 1.45 -7.66 -10.29
C ALA A 240 2.76 -8.38 -10.59
N MET A 241 3.15 -8.39 -11.87
CA MET A 241 4.43 -8.90 -12.35
C MET A 241 5.10 -7.84 -13.24
N THR A 242 6.35 -7.49 -12.94
CA THR A 242 7.10 -6.60 -13.82
C THR A 242 7.78 -7.40 -14.93
N LEU A 243 7.63 -6.89 -16.16
CA LEU A 243 8.24 -7.44 -17.36
C LEU A 243 9.40 -6.55 -17.84
N GLY A 244 10.35 -7.15 -18.52
CA GLY A 244 11.43 -6.45 -19.18
C GLY A 244 12.00 -7.26 -20.35
N LYS A 245 12.80 -6.65 -21.21
CA LYS A 245 13.47 -7.36 -22.31
C LYS A 245 14.51 -8.33 -21.75
N ARG A 246 14.54 -9.54 -22.29
CA ARG A 246 15.62 -10.49 -22.04
C ARG A 246 16.95 -9.84 -22.46
N ARG A 247 17.92 -9.78 -21.57
CA ARG A 247 19.29 -9.40 -21.94
C ARG A 247 19.83 -10.47 -22.88
N LYS A 248 20.34 -10.06 -24.04
CA LYS A 248 21.17 -10.97 -24.85
C LYS A 248 22.43 -11.27 -24.05
N PRO A 249 22.90 -12.54 -24.04
CA PRO A 249 24.18 -12.91 -23.43
C PRO A 249 25.32 -12.11 -24.03
#